data_3b4a905ae79f0b9814500e9317a059fc
#
_entry.id   3b4a905ae79f0b9814500e9317a059fc
#
_cell.length_a   1.000
_cell.length_b   1.000
_cell.length_c   1.000
_cell.angle_alpha   90.00
_cell.angle_beta   90.00
_cell.angle_gamma   90.00
#
_symmetry.space_group_name_H-M   'P 1'
#
loop_
_entity.id
_entity.type
_entity.pdbx_description
1 polymer ?
#
loop_
_entity_poly.entity_id
_entity_poly.type
_entity_poly.pdbx_seq_one_letter_code
_entity_poly.pdbx_strand_id
1 'polypeptide(L)'
;MKINKFLSILLVLVATTSYAQLSIDAEIRPRAEYRHGFKTLIADNENAALFVSQRTRLNTTYSIDRLNFFLSIQDVRVWGDVPQLNIADANGLGLHQAWAEIFLDTNYSLKLGRQEVIYDDSRIFGNVGWAQQARSHDMAMLKYRKGSFKTDIGLAFNQSKENITGTFLETPRTYKAMQYAWIHKDWKDFSGSFLFLNNGMQTPVGLKYSQTVGTHLKAKVNQFNFISNLYYQFGKDAGNRDLSAYLLSLEAYYKVSDKTKVGLGAELISGNKNGSPANNENKAFTPFYGTNHKFNGLMDYFYVGNHGNNVGLLDIYAKANFKLNPKSSLGASLHSFSAAEDINSTVSKQLGAELDIVYGYKFTKEIGIKVGYSHLFPSEGMEVLKGNSDDNTNNWAWVMVTIKPTLFSTKK
;
A
#
# COMPACT_ATOMS: atom_id res chain seq x y z
N MET A 1 62.97 8.14 28.50
CA MET A 1 61.69 7.78 29.17
C MET A 1 60.63 8.87 29.07
N LYS A 2 60.48 9.55 27.90
CA LYS A 2 59.43 10.59 27.65
C LYS A 2 58.54 10.34 26.42
N ILE A 3 58.78 9.26 25.64
CA ILE A 3 58.05 8.94 24.43
C ILE A 3 56.75 8.16 24.75
N ASN A 4 56.72 7.35 25.82
CA ASN A 4 55.55 6.50 26.14
C ASN A 4 54.33 7.26 26.71
N LYS A 5 54.51 8.50 27.23
CA LYS A 5 53.37 9.28 27.74
C LYS A 5 52.62 10.03 26.59
N PHE A 6 53.31 10.34 25.50
CA PHE A 6 52.69 10.96 24.33
C PHE A 6 51.84 9.95 23.50
N LEU A 7 52.29 8.69 23.43
CA LEU A 7 51.55 7.62 22.75
C LEU A 7 50.30 7.22 23.53
N SER A 8 50.32 7.27 24.87
CA SER A 8 49.12 6.98 25.69
C SER A 8 48.08 8.08 25.64
N ILE A 9 48.46 9.35 25.42
CA ILE A 9 47.54 10.47 25.25
C ILE A 9 46.92 10.45 23.82
N LEU A 10 47.66 9.99 22.81
CA LEU A 10 47.16 9.84 21.44
C LEU A 10 46.16 8.68 21.31
N LEU A 11 46.29 7.61 22.12
CA LEU A 11 45.35 6.48 22.13
C LEU A 11 44.04 6.80 22.87
N VAL A 12 44.05 7.76 23.80
CA VAL A 12 42.84 8.18 24.55
C VAL A 12 41.98 9.20 23.75
N LEU A 13 42.60 9.93 22.81
CA LEU A 13 41.90 10.92 21.98
C LEU A 13 41.18 10.36 20.76
N VAL A 14 41.26 9.05 20.48
CA VAL A 14 40.57 8.37 19.36
C VAL A 14 39.34 7.59 19.82
N ALA A 15 39.02 7.57 21.11
CA ALA A 15 37.80 6.98 21.64
C ALA A 15 36.64 7.99 21.65
N THR A 16 36.40 8.71 20.54
CA THR A 16 35.07 9.21 20.28
C THR A 16 34.23 7.99 19.92
N THR A 17 33.50 7.48 20.91
CA THR A 17 32.57 6.38 20.74
C THR A 17 31.44 6.83 19.80
N SER A 18 31.68 6.74 18.50
CA SER A 18 30.61 6.74 17.52
C SER A 18 29.82 5.45 17.78
N TYR A 19 28.68 5.57 18.47
CA TYR A 19 27.79 4.43 18.70
C TYR A 19 27.04 4.11 17.41
N ALA A 20 27.70 3.43 16.49
CA ALA A 20 27.04 2.83 15.35
C ALA A 20 26.00 1.81 15.85
N GLN A 21 24.76 1.97 15.44
CA GLN A 21 23.71 1.01 15.75
C GLN A 21 23.46 0.12 14.54
N LEU A 22 23.63 -1.18 14.72
CA LEU A 22 23.32 -2.20 13.72
C LEU A 22 22.18 -3.07 14.23
N SER A 23 21.13 -3.25 13.40
CA SER A 23 20.07 -4.25 13.61
C SER A 23 19.91 -5.11 12.38
N ILE A 24 19.74 -6.41 12.57
CA ILE A 24 19.42 -7.38 11.52
C ILE A 24 18.15 -8.11 11.94
N ASP A 25 17.10 -7.96 11.15
CA ASP A 25 15.79 -8.56 11.37
C ASP A 25 15.44 -9.48 10.20
N ALA A 26 14.88 -10.65 10.47
CA ALA A 26 14.34 -11.55 9.45
C ALA A 26 12.81 -11.48 9.41
N GLU A 27 12.22 -11.82 8.27
CA GLU A 27 10.80 -12.10 8.13
C GLU A 27 10.60 -13.34 7.28
N ILE A 28 9.78 -14.29 7.77
CA ILE A 28 9.20 -15.38 6.98
C ILE A 28 7.70 -15.27 7.10
N ARG A 29 7.00 -15.21 5.94
CA ARG A 29 5.56 -15.00 5.90
C ARG A 29 4.88 -15.90 4.87
N PRO A 30 4.67 -17.19 5.15
CA PRO A 30 3.82 -18.06 4.34
C PRO A 30 2.35 -17.67 4.51
N ARG A 31 1.59 -17.75 3.40
CA ARG A 31 0.15 -17.54 3.36
C ARG A 31 -0.49 -18.58 2.44
N ALA A 32 -1.27 -19.49 3.02
CA ALA A 32 -2.14 -20.41 2.29
C ALA A 32 -3.42 -19.67 1.90
N GLU A 33 -3.86 -19.78 0.66
CA GLU A 33 -5.06 -19.15 0.13
C GLU A 33 -5.91 -20.15 -0.63
N TYR A 34 -7.21 -20.18 -0.32
CA TYR A 34 -8.27 -20.79 -1.09
C TYR A 34 -9.04 -19.69 -1.81
N ARG A 35 -9.15 -19.73 -3.12
CA ARG A 35 -9.83 -18.75 -3.95
C ARG A 35 -10.91 -19.39 -4.80
N HIS A 36 -12.14 -18.95 -4.60
CA HIS A 36 -13.28 -19.33 -5.42
C HIS A 36 -14.03 -18.04 -5.75
N GLY A 37 -13.63 -17.37 -6.84
CA GLY A 37 -14.13 -16.05 -7.21
C GLY A 37 -13.41 -14.87 -6.52
N PHE A 38 -12.08 -14.85 -6.52
CA PHE A 38 -11.25 -13.74 -6.04
C PHE A 38 -10.88 -12.82 -7.22
N LYS A 39 -11.14 -11.51 -7.10
CA LYS A 39 -10.96 -10.46 -8.13
C LYS A 39 -11.94 -10.51 -9.31
N THR A 40 -12.52 -11.64 -9.59
CA THR A 40 -13.52 -11.86 -10.64
C THR A 40 -14.51 -12.89 -10.13
N LEU A 41 -15.72 -12.93 -10.67
CA LEU A 41 -16.67 -13.99 -10.38
C LEU A 41 -16.11 -15.31 -10.90
N ILE A 42 -16.37 -16.41 -10.20
CA ILE A 42 -15.96 -17.74 -10.65
C ILE A 42 -16.85 -18.18 -11.83
N ALA A 43 -16.24 -18.73 -12.87
CA ALA A 43 -16.99 -19.26 -13.99
C ALA A 43 -17.61 -20.62 -13.65
N ASP A 44 -18.66 -21.01 -14.41
CA ASP A 44 -19.24 -22.34 -14.33
C ASP A 44 -18.17 -23.41 -14.62
N ASN A 45 -18.20 -24.48 -13.85
CA ASN A 45 -17.26 -25.59 -13.95
C ASN A 45 -15.78 -25.27 -13.65
N GLU A 46 -15.47 -24.07 -13.17
CA GLU A 46 -14.13 -23.74 -12.68
C GLU A 46 -13.93 -24.23 -11.24
N ASN A 47 -12.74 -24.75 -10.97
CA ASN A 47 -12.36 -25.21 -9.65
C ASN A 47 -11.70 -24.08 -8.85
N ALA A 48 -11.87 -24.13 -7.53
CA ALA A 48 -11.16 -23.21 -6.64
C ALA A 48 -9.65 -23.38 -6.71
N ALA A 49 -8.92 -22.28 -6.68
CA ALA A 49 -7.46 -22.30 -6.55
C ALA A 49 -7.05 -22.49 -5.08
N LEU A 50 -6.02 -23.33 -4.86
CA LEU A 50 -5.39 -23.52 -3.56
C LEU A 50 -3.87 -23.44 -3.73
N PHE A 51 -3.20 -22.56 -3.01
CA PHE A 51 -1.75 -22.40 -3.07
C PHE A 51 -1.20 -21.79 -1.79
N VAL A 52 0.11 -21.89 -1.60
CA VAL A 52 0.85 -21.21 -0.54
C VAL A 52 1.84 -20.26 -1.18
N SER A 53 1.65 -18.96 -0.94
CA SER A 53 2.64 -17.94 -1.30
C SER A 53 3.50 -17.60 -0.09
N GLN A 54 4.78 -17.25 -0.31
CA GLN A 54 5.69 -16.92 0.77
C GLN A 54 6.55 -15.70 0.43
N ARG A 55 6.79 -14.90 1.43
CA ARG A 55 7.85 -13.89 1.44
C ARG A 55 8.86 -14.21 2.52
N THR A 56 10.13 -14.18 2.14
CA THR A 56 11.27 -14.19 3.07
C THR A 56 12.03 -12.89 2.90
N ARG A 57 12.36 -12.19 3.99
CA ARG A 57 13.16 -10.96 3.99
C ARG A 57 14.28 -11.01 5.02
N LEU A 58 15.39 -10.38 4.67
CA LEU A 58 16.44 -9.98 5.59
C LEU A 58 16.54 -8.45 5.54
N ASN A 59 16.32 -7.80 6.67
CA ASN A 59 16.39 -6.36 6.82
C ASN A 59 17.60 -5.97 7.67
N THR A 60 18.41 -5.06 7.18
CA THR A 60 19.55 -4.52 7.89
C THR A 60 19.38 -3.02 8.04
N THR A 61 19.46 -2.54 9.27
CA THR A 61 19.47 -1.10 9.59
C THR A 61 20.82 -0.75 10.21
N TYR A 62 21.46 0.26 9.65
CA TYR A 62 22.69 0.84 10.20
C TYR A 62 22.51 2.33 10.44
N SER A 63 22.80 2.81 11.65
CA SER A 63 22.61 4.21 12.04
C SER A 63 23.85 4.74 12.72
N ILE A 64 24.30 5.91 12.27
CA ILE A 64 25.31 6.76 12.91
C ILE A 64 24.79 8.20 12.96
N ASP A 65 25.48 9.11 13.64
CA ASP A 65 25.01 10.47 13.96
C ASP A 65 24.18 11.18 12.87
N ARG A 66 24.69 11.20 11.64
CA ARG A 66 24.06 11.94 10.53
C ARG A 66 23.62 11.06 9.36
N LEU A 67 23.57 9.73 9.55
CA LEU A 67 23.26 8.79 8.49
C LEU A 67 22.46 7.61 9.02
N ASN A 68 21.32 7.34 8.39
CA ASN A 68 20.65 6.05 8.45
C ASN A 68 20.80 5.33 7.10
N PHE A 69 21.21 4.08 7.14
CA PHE A 69 21.23 3.18 5.98
C PHE A 69 20.30 2.00 6.23
N PHE A 70 19.53 1.63 5.23
CA PHE A 70 18.63 0.48 5.29
C PHE A 70 18.74 -0.37 4.04
N LEU A 71 18.81 -1.68 4.24
CA LEU A 71 18.81 -2.68 3.19
C LEU A 71 17.76 -3.74 3.49
N SER A 72 16.92 -4.08 2.52
CA SER A 72 15.96 -5.17 2.58
C SER A 72 16.08 -6.04 1.34
N ILE A 73 16.60 -7.24 1.52
CA ILE A 73 16.66 -8.29 0.49
C ILE A 73 15.47 -9.21 0.70
N GLN A 74 14.80 -9.61 -0.38
CA GLN A 74 13.65 -10.51 -0.30
C GLN A 74 13.68 -11.62 -1.33
N ASP A 75 13.07 -12.74 -0.96
CA ASP A 75 12.60 -13.79 -1.83
C ASP A 75 11.07 -13.83 -1.78
N VAL A 76 10.43 -13.98 -2.93
CA VAL A 76 8.97 -14.12 -3.07
C VAL A 76 8.69 -15.29 -3.96
N ARG A 77 7.95 -16.28 -3.44
CA ARG A 77 7.66 -17.52 -4.16
C ARG A 77 6.26 -18.07 -3.88
N VAL A 78 5.82 -18.97 -4.73
CA VAL A 78 4.73 -19.92 -4.48
C VAL A 78 5.37 -21.28 -4.22
N TRP A 79 4.89 -22.03 -3.22
CA TRP A 79 5.44 -23.35 -2.94
C TRP A 79 5.23 -24.28 -4.12
N GLY A 80 6.31 -24.86 -4.61
CA GLY A 80 6.30 -25.74 -5.79
C GLY A 80 6.66 -25.04 -7.11
N ASP A 81 6.88 -23.71 -7.13
CA ASP A 81 7.32 -22.98 -8.33
C ASP A 81 8.79 -23.21 -8.71
N VAL A 82 9.56 -23.85 -7.80
CA VAL A 82 10.94 -24.25 -8.03
C VAL A 82 11.07 -25.74 -7.71
N PRO A 83 11.74 -26.55 -8.59
CA PRO A 83 12.01 -27.97 -8.32
C PRO A 83 12.80 -28.19 -7.04
N GLN A 84 12.60 -29.35 -6.38
CA GLN A 84 13.35 -29.73 -5.17
C GLN A 84 14.87 -29.81 -5.40
N LEU A 85 15.28 -30.34 -6.55
CA LEU A 85 16.68 -30.39 -6.98
C LEU A 85 16.89 -29.28 -7.99
N ASN A 86 17.32 -28.12 -7.50
CA ASN A 86 17.49 -26.91 -8.29
C ASN A 86 18.92 -26.40 -8.23
N ILE A 87 19.52 -26.12 -9.40
CA ILE A 87 20.86 -25.53 -9.51
C ILE A 87 20.80 -24.01 -9.33
N ALA A 88 19.72 -23.38 -9.80
CA ALA A 88 19.48 -21.95 -9.69
C ALA A 88 18.00 -21.68 -9.42
N ASP A 89 17.72 -20.75 -8.50
CA ASP A 89 16.36 -20.30 -8.19
C ASP A 89 15.87 -19.37 -9.31
N ALA A 90 14.79 -19.75 -10.00
CA ALA A 90 14.20 -18.96 -11.08
C ALA A 90 13.65 -17.61 -10.59
N ASN A 91 13.25 -17.52 -9.32
CA ASN A 91 12.71 -16.27 -8.72
C ASN A 91 13.81 -15.30 -8.31
N GLY A 92 14.98 -15.81 -7.91
CA GLY A 92 16.12 -15.02 -7.46
C GLY A 92 15.85 -14.21 -6.19
N LEU A 93 16.87 -13.52 -5.71
CA LEU A 93 16.75 -12.56 -4.61
C LEU A 93 16.45 -11.16 -5.17
N GLY A 94 15.36 -10.54 -4.72
CA GLY A 94 14.99 -9.18 -5.08
C GLY A 94 15.48 -8.16 -4.05
N LEU A 95 15.91 -7.00 -4.53
CA LEU A 95 16.18 -5.85 -3.67
C LEU A 95 14.87 -5.09 -3.46
N HIS A 96 14.29 -5.24 -2.25
CA HIS A 96 13.03 -4.56 -1.92
C HIS A 96 13.26 -3.10 -1.54
N GLN A 97 14.24 -2.84 -0.66
CA GLN A 97 14.64 -1.49 -0.30
C GLN A 97 16.18 -1.40 -0.18
N ALA A 98 16.76 -0.30 -0.63
CA ALA A 98 18.14 0.08 -0.40
C ALA A 98 18.21 1.61 -0.43
N TRP A 99 18.33 2.23 0.74
CA TRP A 99 18.34 3.69 0.82
C TRP A 99 19.24 4.19 1.94
N ALA A 100 19.71 5.42 1.76
CA ALA A 100 20.39 6.20 2.78
C ALA A 100 19.59 7.46 3.10
N GLU A 101 19.44 7.81 4.38
CA GLU A 101 18.89 9.08 4.85
C GLU A 101 19.98 9.88 5.55
N ILE A 102 20.30 11.04 5.00
CA ILE A 102 21.34 11.96 5.47
C ILE A 102 20.66 13.09 6.21
N PHE A 103 20.98 13.27 7.49
CA PHE A 103 20.49 14.38 8.31
C PHE A 103 21.33 15.62 8.05
N LEU A 104 20.75 16.62 7.37
CA LEU A 104 21.42 17.87 7.03
C LEU A 104 21.55 18.77 8.26
N ASP A 105 20.46 18.82 9.03
CA ASP A 105 20.40 19.44 10.35
C ASP A 105 19.33 18.75 11.24
N THR A 106 18.89 19.43 12.31
CA THR A 106 17.87 18.89 13.25
C THR A 106 16.48 18.73 12.65
N ASN A 107 16.18 19.41 11.54
CA ASN A 107 14.86 19.45 10.92
C ASN A 107 14.83 18.87 9.52
N TYR A 108 15.93 18.97 8.77
CA TYR A 108 16.01 18.55 7.38
C TYR A 108 16.80 17.27 7.21
N SER A 109 16.27 16.35 6.39
CA SER A 109 17.00 15.18 5.90
C SER A 109 16.73 14.94 4.41
N LEU A 110 17.71 14.30 3.76
CA LEU A 110 17.63 13.86 2.37
C LEU A 110 17.71 12.33 2.35
N LYS A 111 16.66 11.68 1.84
CA LYS A 111 16.58 10.23 1.70
C LYS A 111 16.68 9.84 0.23
N LEU A 112 17.63 8.99 -0.11
CA LEU A 112 17.97 8.61 -1.48
C LEU A 112 17.97 7.09 -1.63
N GLY A 113 17.46 6.61 -2.75
CA GLY A 113 17.49 5.20 -3.14
C GLY A 113 16.09 4.56 -3.22
N ARG A 114 16.09 3.21 -3.27
CA ARG A 114 14.88 2.39 -3.39
C ARG A 114 14.19 2.28 -2.04
N GLN A 115 12.96 2.79 -1.94
CA GLN A 115 12.27 2.95 -0.65
C GLN A 115 10.76 2.78 -0.77
N GLU A 116 10.13 2.30 0.31
CA GLU A 116 8.68 2.39 0.47
C GLU A 116 8.28 3.85 0.72
N VAL A 117 7.12 4.24 0.16
CA VAL A 117 6.46 5.53 0.43
C VAL A 117 5.09 5.22 0.99
N ILE A 118 4.84 5.67 2.23
CA ILE A 118 3.60 5.40 2.95
C ILE A 118 3.13 6.70 3.59
N TYR A 119 1.96 7.19 3.17
CA TYR A 119 1.35 8.38 3.78
C TYR A 119 -0.09 8.08 4.21
N ASP A 120 -0.49 8.74 5.28
CA ASP A 120 -1.85 8.76 5.80
C ASP A 120 -2.43 7.36 6.06
N ASP A 121 -3.53 7.02 5.40
CA ASP A 121 -4.15 5.69 5.44
C ASP A 121 -3.70 4.79 4.29
N SER A 122 -2.76 5.23 3.48
CA SER A 122 -2.26 4.54 2.28
C SER A 122 -3.21 4.57 1.07
N ARG A 123 -4.12 5.55 0.99
CA ARG A 123 -5.07 5.60 -0.14
C ARG A 123 -4.40 5.97 -1.47
N ILE A 124 -3.38 6.85 -1.46
CA ILE A 124 -2.61 7.26 -2.65
C ILE A 124 -1.19 6.69 -2.64
N PHE A 125 -0.49 6.74 -1.50
CA PHE A 125 0.83 6.15 -1.32
C PHE A 125 0.80 5.10 -0.22
N GLY A 126 1.11 3.86 -0.60
CA GLY A 126 1.21 2.73 0.31
C GLY A 126 2.13 1.64 -0.22
N ASN A 127 2.64 0.81 0.68
CA ASN A 127 3.61 -0.22 0.34
C ASN A 127 3.01 -1.53 -0.19
N VAL A 128 1.69 -1.63 -0.31
CA VAL A 128 1.00 -2.87 -0.74
C VAL A 128 1.47 -4.07 0.07
N GLY A 129 1.57 -3.90 1.39
CA GLY A 129 2.17 -4.90 2.29
C GLY A 129 1.46 -6.25 2.32
N TRP A 130 0.22 -6.34 1.85
CA TRP A 130 -0.52 -7.59 1.66
C TRP A 130 0.11 -8.48 0.59
N ALA A 131 0.43 -7.92 -0.58
CA ALA A 131 1.14 -8.65 -1.63
C ALA A 131 2.54 -9.06 -1.13
N GLN A 132 3.01 -10.25 -1.53
CA GLN A 132 4.27 -10.78 -1.04
C GLN A 132 5.45 -9.88 -1.47
N GLN A 133 5.44 -9.37 -2.70
CA GLN A 133 6.50 -8.49 -3.23
C GLN A 133 6.49 -7.10 -2.61
N ALA A 134 5.32 -6.59 -2.17
CA ALA A 134 5.11 -5.21 -1.74
C ALA A 134 5.51 -4.17 -2.83
N ARG A 135 5.59 -2.88 -2.49
CA ARG A 135 5.92 -1.80 -3.44
C ARG A 135 7.02 -0.92 -2.88
N SER A 136 7.96 -0.53 -3.74
CA SER A 136 8.98 0.48 -3.48
C SER A 136 9.20 1.35 -4.70
N HIS A 137 9.85 2.49 -4.50
CA HIS A 137 10.12 3.52 -5.51
C HIS A 137 11.60 3.89 -5.45
N ASP A 138 12.24 4.02 -6.62
CA ASP A 138 13.60 4.57 -6.76
C ASP A 138 13.47 6.09 -6.84
N MET A 139 13.96 6.82 -5.82
CA MET A 139 13.69 8.24 -5.71
C MET A 139 14.59 8.99 -4.73
N ALA A 140 14.60 10.32 -4.85
CA ALA A 140 15.09 11.25 -3.85
C ALA A 140 13.92 11.88 -3.08
N MET A 141 14.09 12.06 -1.77
CA MET A 141 13.07 12.67 -0.90
C MET A 141 13.72 13.65 0.07
N LEU A 142 13.39 14.94 -0.05
CA LEU A 142 13.70 15.94 0.95
C LEU A 142 12.62 15.94 2.02
N LYS A 143 13.02 15.81 3.28
CA LYS A 143 12.11 15.73 4.43
C LYS A 143 12.36 16.90 5.36
N TYR A 144 11.28 17.48 5.86
CA TYR A 144 11.30 18.48 6.94
C TYR A 144 10.44 18.02 8.10
N ARG A 145 10.98 18.14 9.32
CA ARG A 145 10.33 17.72 10.57
C ARG A 145 10.55 18.78 11.64
N LYS A 146 9.47 19.38 12.15
CA LYS A 146 9.53 20.33 13.28
C LYS A 146 8.31 20.15 14.17
N GLY A 147 8.51 19.55 15.34
CA GLY A 147 7.41 19.16 16.21
C GLY A 147 6.41 18.24 15.50
N SER A 148 5.14 18.61 15.48
CA SER A 148 4.07 17.87 14.80
C SER A 148 3.94 18.19 13.30
N PHE A 149 4.69 19.16 12.78
CA PHE A 149 4.67 19.52 11.36
C PHE A 149 5.68 18.70 10.57
N LYS A 150 5.22 18.10 9.47
CA LYS A 150 6.01 17.22 8.59
C LYS A 150 5.77 17.62 7.14
N THR A 151 6.83 17.66 6.35
CA THR A 151 6.75 17.85 4.91
C THR A 151 7.74 16.93 4.21
N ASP A 152 7.31 16.27 3.15
CA ASP A 152 8.15 15.48 2.26
C ASP A 152 7.95 15.97 0.83
N ILE A 153 9.07 16.21 0.12
CA ILE A 153 9.10 16.50 -1.31
C ILE A 153 9.84 15.35 -1.98
N GLY A 154 9.15 14.59 -2.83
CA GLY A 154 9.70 13.43 -3.51
C GLY A 154 9.87 13.67 -5.01
N LEU A 155 10.99 13.18 -5.55
CA LEU A 155 11.36 13.26 -6.95
C LEU A 155 11.82 11.89 -7.45
N ALA A 156 11.22 11.40 -8.54
CA ALA A 156 11.62 10.17 -9.20
C ALA A 156 11.62 10.33 -10.73
N PHE A 157 12.58 9.66 -11.36
CA PHE A 157 12.70 9.60 -12.80
C PHE A 157 13.23 8.23 -13.21
N ASN A 158 12.47 7.50 -14.02
CA ASN A 158 12.75 6.12 -14.36
C ASN A 158 13.26 5.97 -15.79
N GLN A 159 14.24 5.09 -15.95
CA GLN A 159 14.78 4.61 -17.21
C GLN A 159 14.93 3.09 -17.18
N SER A 160 14.82 2.43 -18.33
CA SER A 160 15.00 0.97 -18.43
C SER A 160 16.47 0.55 -18.35
N LYS A 161 17.40 1.45 -18.76
CA LYS A 161 18.84 1.22 -18.83
C LYS A 161 19.59 2.55 -18.93
N GLU A 162 20.93 2.50 -18.82
CA GLU A 162 21.82 3.62 -19.13
C GLU A 162 21.89 3.80 -20.65
N ASN A 163 21.14 4.78 -21.17
CA ASN A 163 21.12 5.09 -22.60
C ASN A 163 22.20 6.10 -22.96
N ILE A 164 22.83 5.93 -24.12
CA ILE A 164 23.74 6.94 -24.69
C ILE A 164 22.94 8.14 -25.20
N THR A 165 21.76 7.91 -25.74
CA THR A 165 20.86 8.95 -26.26
C THR A 165 19.40 8.61 -25.94
N GLY A 166 18.57 9.66 -25.79
CA GLY A 166 17.14 9.53 -25.53
C GLY A 166 16.80 9.15 -24.09
N THR A 167 15.53 9.26 -23.76
CA THR A 167 15.00 9.02 -22.40
C THR A 167 13.76 8.15 -22.42
N PHE A 168 13.51 7.37 -23.47
CA PHE A 168 12.32 6.52 -23.57
C PHE A 168 12.38 5.40 -22.53
N LEU A 169 11.27 5.17 -21.81
CA LEU A 169 11.14 4.13 -20.79
C LEU A 169 10.44 2.91 -21.41
N GLU A 170 11.14 1.79 -21.50
CA GLU A 170 10.62 0.52 -22.01
C GLU A 170 9.93 -0.33 -20.93
N THR A 171 10.27 -0.10 -19.65
CA THR A 171 9.72 -0.87 -18.52
C THR A 171 8.22 -0.64 -18.40
N PRO A 172 7.38 -1.70 -18.52
CA PRO A 172 5.93 -1.55 -18.49
C PRO A 172 5.42 -1.30 -17.07
N ARG A 173 4.21 -0.75 -16.96
CA ARG A 173 3.46 -0.59 -15.72
C ARG A 173 4.17 0.22 -14.63
N THR A 174 5.05 1.14 -15.02
CA THR A 174 5.68 2.09 -14.10
C THR A 174 5.57 3.51 -14.65
N TYR A 175 5.65 4.49 -13.78
CA TYR A 175 5.71 5.89 -14.18
C TYR A 175 7.08 6.23 -14.77
N LYS A 176 7.12 7.20 -15.68
CA LYS A 176 8.35 7.78 -16.22
C LYS A 176 8.96 8.80 -15.26
N ALA A 177 8.12 9.68 -14.73
CA ALA A 177 8.51 10.72 -13.81
C ALA A 177 7.43 10.89 -12.72
N MET A 178 7.87 11.19 -11.52
CA MET A 178 6.97 11.48 -10.41
C MET A 178 7.56 12.59 -9.55
N GLN A 179 6.75 13.59 -9.26
CA GLN A 179 7.05 14.64 -8.29
C GLN A 179 5.87 14.77 -7.35
N TYR A 180 6.13 14.88 -6.06
CA TYR A 180 5.06 15.12 -5.10
C TYR A 180 5.52 15.98 -3.93
N ALA A 181 4.54 16.61 -3.28
CA ALA A 181 4.68 17.24 -2.00
C ALA A 181 3.59 16.71 -1.07
N TRP A 182 4.00 16.24 0.10
CA TRP A 182 3.10 15.84 1.18
C TRP A 182 3.40 16.71 2.39
N ILE A 183 2.34 17.31 2.96
CA ILE A 183 2.39 18.18 4.12
C ILE A 183 1.45 17.62 5.17
N HIS A 184 1.90 17.52 6.41
CA HIS A 184 1.09 16.97 7.50
C HIS A 184 1.28 17.77 8.78
N LYS A 185 0.21 17.90 9.54
CA LYS A 185 0.26 18.44 10.88
C LYS A 185 -0.70 17.73 11.81
N ASP A 186 -0.20 17.45 13.02
CA ASP A 186 -0.99 16.97 14.14
C ASP A 186 -1.31 18.14 15.08
N TRP A 187 -2.58 18.28 15.46
CA TRP A 187 -3.08 19.08 16.58
C TRP A 187 -3.60 18.14 17.66
N LYS A 188 -4.16 18.66 18.75
CA LYS A 188 -4.58 17.85 19.90
C LYS A 188 -5.59 16.74 19.52
N ASP A 189 -6.68 17.11 18.87
CA ASP A 189 -7.79 16.20 18.53
C ASP A 189 -8.08 16.17 17.03
N PHE A 190 -7.20 16.75 16.23
CA PHE A 190 -7.30 16.82 14.78
C PHE A 190 -5.93 16.60 14.13
N SER A 191 -5.90 15.91 13.01
CA SER A 191 -4.73 15.90 12.14
C SER A 191 -5.15 16.03 10.67
N GLY A 192 -4.33 16.67 9.89
CA GLY A 192 -4.59 16.86 8.47
C GLY A 192 -3.32 16.73 7.64
N SER A 193 -3.49 16.15 6.46
CA SER A 193 -2.46 16.12 5.43
C SER A 193 -2.98 16.75 4.15
N PHE A 194 -2.07 17.34 3.40
CA PHE A 194 -2.28 17.76 2.02
C PHE A 194 -1.28 17.05 1.12
N LEU A 195 -1.73 16.54 0.00
CA LEU A 195 -0.92 15.89 -1.03
C LEU A 195 -1.12 16.61 -2.37
N PHE A 196 0.00 16.92 -3.03
CA PHE A 196 0.10 17.20 -4.46
C PHE A 196 0.98 16.14 -5.10
N LEU A 197 0.49 15.43 -6.12
CA LEU A 197 1.23 14.44 -6.90
C LEU A 197 1.14 14.81 -8.38
N ASN A 198 2.28 14.97 -9.03
CA ASN A 198 2.41 15.05 -10.48
C ASN A 198 2.98 13.73 -11.00
N ASN A 199 2.17 13.00 -11.79
CA ASN A 199 2.49 11.67 -12.27
C ASN A 199 2.65 11.65 -13.77
N GLY A 200 3.85 11.34 -14.28
CA GLY A 200 4.18 11.28 -15.69
C GLY A 200 4.22 9.85 -16.22
N MET A 201 3.37 9.53 -17.19
CA MET A 201 3.32 8.22 -17.86
C MET A 201 3.89 8.31 -19.27
N GLN A 202 4.83 7.42 -19.58
CA GLN A 202 5.36 7.28 -20.94
C GLN A 202 4.34 6.56 -21.81
N THR A 203 4.02 7.17 -22.95
CA THR A 203 3.13 6.61 -23.96
C THR A 203 3.84 6.58 -25.33
N PRO A 204 3.32 5.87 -26.34
CA PRO A 204 3.89 5.91 -27.68
C PRO A 204 3.93 7.32 -28.29
N VAL A 205 3.03 8.21 -27.86
CA VAL A 205 2.93 9.60 -28.35
C VAL A 205 3.59 10.62 -27.41
N GLY A 206 4.45 10.16 -26.50
CA GLY A 206 5.21 10.99 -25.60
C GLY A 206 4.77 10.90 -24.13
N LEU A 207 5.29 11.77 -23.31
CA LEU A 207 5.03 11.81 -21.87
C LEU A 207 3.74 12.57 -21.56
N LYS A 208 2.84 11.96 -20.81
CA LYS A 208 1.57 12.54 -20.36
C LYS A 208 1.57 12.69 -18.85
N TYR A 209 1.11 13.82 -18.36
CA TYR A 209 1.06 14.12 -16.94
C TYR A 209 -0.37 14.23 -16.44
N SER A 210 -0.63 13.53 -15.34
CA SER A 210 -1.82 13.73 -14.50
C SER A 210 -1.42 14.24 -13.13
N GLN A 211 -2.26 15.10 -12.55
CA GLN A 211 -2.07 15.63 -11.21
C GLN A 211 -3.14 15.06 -10.28
N THR A 212 -2.74 14.78 -9.04
CA THR A 212 -3.65 14.46 -7.94
C THR A 212 -3.42 15.45 -6.81
N VAL A 213 -4.48 16.12 -6.37
CA VAL A 213 -4.47 16.96 -5.18
C VAL A 213 -5.49 16.45 -4.19
N GLY A 214 -5.21 16.61 -2.91
CA GLY A 214 -6.21 16.24 -1.91
C GLY A 214 -5.72 16.25 -0.48
N THR A 215 -6.63 15.85 0.40
CA THR A 215 -6.42 15.89 1.85
C THR A 215 -6.85 14.59 2.49
N HIS A 216 -6.13 14.23 3.56
CA HIS A 216 -6.54 13.21 4.52
C HIS A 216 -6.70 13.86 5.88
N LEU A 217 -7.88 13.69 6.47
CA LEU A 217 -8.25 14.36 7.72
C LEU A 217 -8.64 13.31 8.77
N LYS A 218 -8.22 13.56 10.01
CA LYS A 218 -8.68 12.80 11.17
C LYS A 218 -9.14 13.76 12.25
N ALA A 219 -10.27 13.46 12.86
CA ALA A 219 -10.78 14.21 13.99
C ALA A 219 -11.26 13.26 15.09
N LYS A 220 -11.01 13.62 16.34
CA LYS A 220 -11.52 12.93 17.52
C LYS A 220 -12.46 13.84 18.29
N VAL A 221 -13.69 13.37 18.48
CA VAL A 221 -14.72 14.09 19.24
C VAL A 221 -15.30 13.10 20.26
N ASN A 222 -14.90 13.25 21.53
CA ASN A 222 -15.27 12.31 22.60
C ASN A 222 -14.89 10.86 22.26
N GLN A 223 -15.88 9.99 22.08
CA GLN A 223 -15.72 8.57 21.74
C GLN A 223 -15.73 8.30 20.22
N PHE A 224 -16.01 9.35 19.41
CA PHE A 224 -16.01 9.25 17.97
C PHE A 224 -14.63 9.60 17.38
N ASN A 225 -14.25 8.86 16.35
CA ASN A 225 -13.11 9.18 15.51
C ASN A 225 -13.61 9.23 14.07
N PHE A 226 -13.36 10.35 13.41
CA PHE A 226 -13.72 10.58 12.01
C PHE A 226 -12.46 10.53 11.15
N ILE A 227 -12.57 9.91 9.97
CA ILE A 227 -11.50 9.82 8.98
C ILE A 227 -12.12 10.20 7.63
N SER A 228 -11.44 11.06 6.87
CA SER A 228 -11.92 11.50 5.55
C SER A 228 -10.78 11.59 4.56
N ASN A 229 -11.05 11.20 3.31
CA ASN A 229 -10.19 11.42 2.15
C ASN A 229 -10.96 12.23 1.11
N LEU A 230 -10.34 13.27 0.58
CA LEU A 230 -10.88 14.14 -0.46
C LEU A 230 -9.77 14.33 -1.50
N TYR A 231 -9.89 13.69 -2.67
CA TYR A 231 -8.90 13.76 -3.74
C TYR A 231 -9.55 14.13 -5.06
N TYR A 232 -8.84 14.92 -5.86
CA TYR A 232 -9.20 15.28 -7.22
C TYR A 232 -8.04 15.06 -8.17
N GLN A 233 -8.34 14.53 -9.36
CA GLN A 233 -7.36 14.27 -10.41
C GLN A 233 -7.69 15.06 -11.67
N PHE A 234 -6.66 15.65 -12.28
CA PHE A 234 -6.77 16.46 -13.50
C PHE A 234 -5.51 16.30 -14.37
N GLY A 235 -5.49 17.00 -15.53
CA GLY A 235 -4.40 16.90 -16.50
C GLY A 235 -4.73 15.89 -17.60
N LYS A 236 -3.77 15.05 -17.99
CA LYS A 236 -3.94 14.04 -19.06
C LYS A 236 -3.74 12.63 -18.53
N ASP A 237 -4.62 11.72 -18.95
CA ASP A 237 -4.41 10.29 -18.72
C ASP A 237 -3.39 9.69 -19.71
N ALA A 238 -3.06 8.40 -19.56
CA ALA A 238 -2.16 7.71 -20.47
C ALA A 238 -2.67 7.64 -21.94
N GLY A 239 -3.96 7.76 -22.15
CA GLY A 239 -4.59 7.84 -23.48
C GLY A 239 -4.65 9.26 -24.07
N ASN A 240 -4.00 10.24 -23.43
CA ASN A 240 -4.01 11.66 -23.79
C ASN A 240 -5.39 12.34 -23.70
N ARG A 241 -6.32 11.79 -22.92
CA ARG A 241 -7.63 12.37 -22.67
C ARG A 241 -7.55 13.32 -21.46
N ASP A 242 -8.43 14.30 -21.42
CA ASP A 242 -8.56 15.19 -20.26
C ASP A 242 -9.08 14.38 -19.07
N LEU A 243 -8.37 14.48 -17.95
CA LEU A 243 -8.71 13.79 -16.72
C LEU A 243 -9.48 14.74 -15.79
N SER A 244 -10.64 14.30 -15.29
CA SER A 244 -11.46 15.04 -14.33
C SER A 244 -12.14 14.03 -13.40
N ALA A 245 -11.45 13.63 -12.33
CA ALA A 245 -11.88 12.51 -11.51
C ALA A 245 -11.71 12.82 -10.02
N TYR A 246 -12.52 12.19 -9.16
CA TYR A 246 -12.47 12.43 -7.71
C TYR A 246 -12.69 11.17 -6.88
N LEU A 247 -12.18 11.22 -5.64
CA LEU A 247 -12.46 10.27 -4.58
C LEU A 247 -12.84 11.03 -3.32
N LEU A 248 -13.99 10.69 -2.75
CA LEU A 248 -14.51 11.24 -1.51
C LEU A 248 -14.80 10.09 -0.55
N SER A 249 -14.26 10.14 0.68
CA SER A 249 -14.61 9.16 1.71
C SER A 249 -14.81 9.81 3.06
N LEU A 250 -15.71 9.23 3.84
CA LEU A 250 -15.92 9.54 5.25
C LEU A 250 -16.17 8.27 6.01
N GLU A 251 -15.44 8.10 7.11
CA GLU A 251 -15.60 6.98 8.04
C GLU A 251 -15.69 7.51 9.47
N ALA A 252 -16.66 7.02 10.23
CA ALA A 252 -16.86 7.35 11.63
C ALA A 252 -16.77 6.07 12.47
N TYR A 253 -15.88 6.07 13.45
CA TYR A 253 -15.78 5.01 14.46
C TYR A 253 -16.28 5.49 15.81
N TYR A 254 -17.05 4.63 16.48
CA TYR A 254 -17.47 4.80 17.86
C TYR A 254 -16.76 3.77 18.77
N LYS A 255 -16.14 4.24 19.83
CA LYS A 255 -15.52 3.38 20.84
C LYS A 255 -16.60 2.96 21.86
N VAL A 256 -17.19 1.79 21.65
CA VAL A 256 -18.22 1.21 22.54
C VAL A 256 -17.61 0.86 23.90
N SER A 257 -16.37 0.30 23.88
CA SER A 257 -15.63 -0.06 25.09
C SER A 257 -14.12 -0.11 24.76
N ASP A 258 -13.27 -0.42 25.74
CA ASP A 258 -11.83 -0.64 25.49
C ASP A 258 -11.55 -1.89 24.63
N LYS A 259 -12.54 -2.76 24.50
CA LYS A 259 -12.45 -3.99 23.71
C LYS A 259 -13.22 -3.95 22.40
N THR A 260 -14.15 -3.01 22.23
CA THR A 260 -15.08 -3.00 21.10
C THR A 260 -15.12 -1.63 20.44
N LYS A 261 -14.93 -1.60 19.11
CA LYS A 261 -15.04 -0.45 18.24
C LYS A 261 -15.93 -0.80 17.07
N VAL A 262 -16.91 0.02 16.77
CA VAL A 262 -17.77 -0.11 15.59
C VAL A 262 -17.61 1.12 14.69
N GLY A 263 -17.84 0.98 13.42
CA GLY A 263 -17.71 2.08 12.46
C GLY A 263 -18.68 1.94 11.30
N LEU A 264 -19.02 3.07 10.73
CA LEU A 264 -19.74 3.21 9.48
C LEU A 264 -18.94 4.10 8.56
N GLY A 265 -18.96 3.83 7.27
CA GLY A 265 -18.27 4.64 6.29
C GLY A 265 -18.91 4.56 4.92
N ALA A 266 -18.54 5.53 4.08
CA ALA A 266 -18.85 5.54 2.67
C ALA A 266 -17.68 6.08 1.88
N GLU A 267 -17.44 5.52 0.70
CA GLU A 267 -16.47 6.00 -0.27
C GLU A 267 -17.11 6.08 -1.65
N LEU A 268 -16.93 7.22 -2.30
CA LEU A 268 -17.34 7.48 -3.68
C LEU A 268 -16.11 7.70 -4.54
N ILE A 269 -15.92 6.83 -5.53
CA ILE A 269 -14.88 6.90 -6.55
C ILE A 269 -15.55 7.21 -7.87
N SER A 270 -15.19 8.31 -8.52
CA SER A 270 -15.79 8.70 -9.82
C SER A 270 -15.41 7.74 -10.94
N GLY A 271 -16.26 7.63 -11.94
CA GLY A 271 -16.11 6.79 -13.11
C GLY A 271 -16.70 7.39 -14.38
N ASN A 272 -16.65 6.63 -15.46
CA ASN A 272 -17.23 7.00 -16.75
C ASN A 272 -18.57 6.30 -16.94
N LYS A 273 -19.56 7.01 -17.48
CA LYS A 273 -20.82 6.42 -17.90
C LYS A 273 -20.58 5.32 -18.94
N ASN A 274 -21.22 4.17 -18.79
CA ASN A 274 -21.01 2.97 -19.60
C ASN A 274 -19.54 2.49 -19.63
N GLY A 275 -18.76 2.82 -18.59
CA GLY A 275 -17.38 2.37 -18.42
C GLY A 275 -16.34 2.96 -19.37
N SER A 276 -16.72 3.89 -20.24
CA SER A 276 -15.84 4.42 -21.29
C SER A 276 -15.78 5.94 -21.26
N PRO A 277 -14.57 6.54 -21.40
CA PRO A 277 -14.43 7.96 -21.59
C PRO A 277 -15.21 8.48 -22.80
N ALA A 278 -15.87 9.63 -22.65
CA ALA A 278 -16.64 10.29 -23.69
C ALA A 278 -16.09 11.71 -23.95
N ASN A 279 -16.24 12.22 -25.16
CA ASN A 279 -15.81 13.58 -25.54
C ASN A 279 -14.35 13.91 -25.17
N ASN A 280 -13.46 12.93 -25.31
CA ASN A 280 -12.05 13.04 -24.90
C ASN A 280 -11.82 13.34 -23.40
N GLU A 281 -12.80 13.07 -22.53
CA GLU A 281 -12.72 13.24 -21.09
C GLU A 281 -12.76 11.88 -20.38
N ASN A 282 -11.87 11.67 -19.40
CA ASN A 282 -11.84 10.51 -18.53
C ASN A 282 -12.19 10.95 -17.09
N LYS A 283 -13.26 10.38 -16.53
CA LYS A 283 -13.75 10.66 -15.17
C LYS A 283 -13.41 9.56 -14.18
N ALA A 284 -12.66 8.52 -14.57
CA ALA A 284 -12.33 7.42 -13.71
C ALA A 284 -11.12 7.76 -12.83
N PHE A 285 -11.34 7.83 -11.53
CA PHE A 285 -10.28 8.05 -10.53
C PHE A 285 -9.37 6.83 -10.40
N THR A 286 -8.07 7.05 -10.32
CA THR A 286 -7.07 6.00 -10.12
C THR A 286 -6.28 6.27 -8.84
N PRO A 287 -6.43 5.44 -7.78
CA PRO A 287 -5.65 5.59 -6.53
C PRO A 287 -4.19 5.13 -6.67
N PHE A 288 -3.55 5.36 -7.80
CA PHE A 288 -2.18 5.10 -8.22
C PHE A 288 -1.37 4.10 -7.36
N TYR A 289 -0.67 4.62 -6.34
CA TYR A 289 0.32 3.88 -5.54
C TYR A 289 -0.22 3.45 -4.18
N GLY A 290 -1.53 3.46 -4.02
CA GLY A 290 -2.21 3.07 -2.78
C GLY A 290 -2.09 1.59 -2.43
N THR A 291 -2.31 1.26 -1.16
CA THR A 291 -2.52 -0.13 -0.69
C THR A 291 -4.00 -0.48 -0.82
N ASN A 292 -4.46 -0.67 -2.07
CA ASN A 292 -5.88 -0.72 -2.39
C ASN A 292 -6.61 -1.96 -1.86
N HIS A 293 -5.92 -3.08 -1.62
CA HIS A 293 -6.46 -4.24 -0.89
C HIS A 293 -7.05 -3.92 0.50
N LYS A 294 -6.71 -2.79 1.07
CA LYS A 294 -7.22 -2.31 2.36
C LYS A 294 -8.62 -1.72 2.28
N PHE A 295 -9.08 -1.38 1.08
CA PHE A 295 -10.31 -0.65 0.80
C PHE A 295 -11.23 -1.45 -0.12
N ASN A 296 -12.54 -1.17 -0.06
CA ASN A 296 -13.56 -1.68 -0.98
C ASN A 296 -13.64 -3.20 -1.04
N GLY A 297 -13.67 -3.84 0.14
CA GLY A 297 -13.70 -5.28 0.30
C GLY A 297 -12.33 -5.96 0.18
N LEU A 298 -12.14 -7.10 0.82
CA LEU A 298 -10.87 -7.85 0.83
C LEU A 298 -10.72 -8.82 -0.34
N MET A 299 -11.79 -9.11 -1.10
CA MET A 299 -11.73 -9.98 -2.28
C MET A 299 -11.19 -9.26 -3.53
N ASP A 300 -10.76 -8.00 -3.41
CA ASP A 300 -10.07 -7.22 -4.47
C ASP A 300 -10.88 -7.05 -5.77
N TYR A 301 -12.20 -7.09 -5.76
CA TYR A 301 -13.02 -6.86 -6.95
C TYR A 301 -12.83 -5.46 -7.54
N PHE A 302 -12.51 -4.48 -6.68
CA PHE A 302 -12.32 -3.08 -7.03
C PHE A 302 -10.89 -2.60 -6.82
N TYR A 303 -9.93 -3.52 -6.76
CA TYR A 303 -8.52 -3.18 -6.71
C TYR A 303 -8.09 -2.44 -7.98
N VAL A 304 -7.10 -1.53 -7.88
CA VAL A 304 -6.56 -0.80 -9.03
C VAL A 304 -6.10 -1.75 -10.13
N GLY A 305 -6.56 -1.51 -11.36
CA GLY A 305 -6.37 -2.41 -12.50
C GLY A 305 -7.41 -3.54 -12.60
N ASN A 306 -8.20 -3.72 -11.56
CA ASN A 306 -9.29 -4.69 -11.49
C ASN A 306 -10.67 -4.03 -11.45
N HIS A 307 -10.70 -2.71 -11.34
CA HIS A 307 -11.92 -1.91 -11.39
C HIS A 307 -12.40 -1.87 -12.83
N GLY A 308 -13.20 -2.88 -13.19
CA GLY A 308 -13.65 -3.11 -14.56
C GLY A 308 -14.51 -1.97 -15.09
N ASN A 309 -14.35 -1.70 -16.38
CA ASN A 309 -15.13 -0.74 -17.14
C ASN A 309 -15.18 0.69 -16.58
N ASN A 310 -14.42 1.00 -15.54
CA ASN A 310 -14.23 2.35 -14.97
C ASN A 310 -15.54 3.13 -14.72
N VAL A 311 -16.60 2.45 -14.28
CA VAL A 311 -17.89 3.06 -13.92
C VAL A 311 -17.89 3.76 -12.56
N GLY A 312 -16.74 3.77 -11.90
CA GLY A 312 -16.62 4.27 -10.53
C GLY A 312 -17.27 3.33 -9.51
N LEU A 313 -17.24 3.72 -8.25
CA LEU A 313 -17.74 2.89 -7.15
C LEU A 313 -18.31 3.76 -6.04
N LEU A 314 -19.47 3.38 -5.55
CA LEU A 314 -20.00 3.79 -4.26
C LEU A 314 -19.93 2.57 -3.34
N ASP A 315 -19.12 2.65 -2.28
CA ASP A 315 -18.98 1.63 -1.23
C ASP A 315 -19.54 2.19 0.08
N ILE A 316 -20.60 1.60 0.60
CA ILE A 316 -21.16 1.91 1.92
C ILE A 316 -20.88 0.71 2.81
N TYR A 317 -20.26 0.93 3.97
CA TYR A 317 -19.81 -0.18 4.78
C TYR A 317 -20.00 0.02 6.29
N ALA A 318 -20.12 -1.09 7.00
CA ALA A 318 -20.06 -1.18 8.44
C ALA A 318 -18.89 -2.03 8.88
N LYS A 319 -18.20 -1.64 9.97
CA LYS A 319 -17.04 -2.36 10.51
C LYS A 319 -17.20 -2.58 12.01
N ALA A 320 -16.72 -3.71 12.50
CA ALA A 320 -16.62 -4.00 13.92
C ALA A 320 -15.27 -4.61 14.26
N ASN A 321 -14.66 -4.18 15.35
CA ASN A 321 -13.36 -4.69 15.81
C ASN A 321 -13.47 -5.04 17.30
N PHE A 322 -13.06 -6.26 17.64
CA PHE A 322 -13.13 -6.82 18.98
C PHE A 322 -11.73 -7.25 19.44
N LYS A 323 -11.29 -6.78 20.60
CA LYS A 323 -10.18 -7.37 21.35
C LYS A 323 -10.74 -8.49 22.24
N LEU A 324 -10.63 -9.73 21.80
CA LEU A 324 -11.17 -10.87 22.54
C LEU A 324 -10.38 -11.09 23.84
N ASN A 325 -9.06 -10.97 23.77
CA ASN A 325 -8.12 -11.01 24.90
C ASN A 325 -6.80 -10.29 24.50
N PRO A 326 -5.76 -10.22 25.37
CA PRO A 326 -4.49 -9.55 25.04
C PRO A 326 -3.77 -10.10 23.80
N LYS A 327 -4.05 -11.35 23.41
CA LYS A 327 -3.40 -12.02 22.26
C LYS A 327 -4.31 -12.15 21.04
N SER A 328 -5.64 -12.00 21.19
CA SER A 328 -6.61 -12.30 20.12
C SER A 328 -7.48 -11.11 19.78
N SER A 329 -7.72 -10.94 18.49
CA SER A 329 -8.61 -9.93 17.93
C SER A 329 -9.49 -10.52 16.83
N LEU A 330 -10.67 -9.96 16.64
CA LEU A 330 -11.60 -10.28 15.55
C LEU A 330 -12.01 -8.96 14.90
N GLY A 331 -11.88 -8.87 13.59
CA GLY A 331 -12.43 -7.81 12.76
C GLY A 331 -13.51 -8.37 11.85
N ALA A 332 -14.57 -7.62 11.62
CA ALA A 332 -15.58 -7.91 10.62
C ALA A 332 -15.94 -6.63 9.87
N SER A 333 -16.20 -6.73 8.57
CA SER A 333 -16.78 -5.67 7.75
C SER A 333 -17.84 -6.21 6.81
N LEU A 334 -18.84 -5.40 6.57
CA LEU A 334 -19.90 -5.65 5.59
C LEU A 334 -19.93 -4.45 4.66
N HIS A 335 -19.78 -4.70 3.38
CA HIS A 335 -19.77 -3.71 2.31
C HIS A 335 -21.01 -3.87 1.43
N SER A 336 -21.58 -2.76 0.95
CA SER A 336 -22.59 -2.71 -0.10
C SER A 336 -22.04 -1.87 -1.24
N PHE A 337 -21.91 -2.48 -2.42
CA PHE A 337 -21.27 -1.89 -3.58
C PHE A 337 -22.31 -1.48 -4.64
N SER A 338 -22.12 -0.31 -5.19
CA SER A 338 -22.85 0.18 -6.37
C SER A 338 -21.90 0.90 -7.32
N ALA A 339 -22.14 0.81 -8.62
CA ALA A 339 -21.46 1.65 -9.61
C ALA A 339 -21.81 3.12 -9.37
N ALA A 340 -20.84 4.02 -9.47
CA ALA A 340 -21.09 5.46 -9.36
C ALA A 340 -21.85 5.97 -10.59
N GLU A 341 -21.54 5.44 -11.77
CA GLU A 341 -22.15 5.77 -13.05
C GLU A 341 -22.95 4.58 -13.62
N ASP A 342 -23.80 4.83 -14.62
CA ASP A 342 -24.55 3.78 -15.29
C ASP A 342 -23.59 2.76 -15.95
N ILE A 343 -23.85 1.47 -15.74
CA ILE A 343 -23.08 0.38 -16.34
C ILE A 343 -23.48 0.26 -17.82
N ASN A 344 -24.79 0.25 -18.08
CA ASN A 344 -25.42 0.32 -19.40
C ASN A 344 -26.88 0.76 -19.22
N SER A 345 -27.70 0.68 -20.26
CA SER A 345 -29.11 1.12 -20.24
C SER A 345 -30.07 0.09 -19.63
N THR A 346 -29.64 -1.15 -19.36
CA THR A 346 -30.53 -2.26 -19.00
C THR A 346 -30.30 -2.79 -17.58
N VAL A 347 -29.11 -2.59 -17.03
CA VAL A 347 -28.67 -3.17 -15.74
C VAL A 347 -28.63 -2.12 -14.65
N SER A 348 -29.03 -2.49 -13.44
CA SER A 348 -28.96 -1.61 -12.28
C SER A 348 -27.51 -1.34 -11.85
N LYS A 349 -27.28 -0.24 -11.14
CA LYS A 349 -25.97 0.12 -10.59
C LYS A 349 -25.53 -0.80 -9.42
N GLN A 350 -26.42 -1.60 -8.86
CA GLN A 350 -26.10 -2.48 -7.73
C GLN A 350 -25.09 -3.54 -8.15
N LEU A 351 -24.00 -3.70 -7.36
CA LEU A 351 -22.93 -4.63 -7.63
C LEU A 351 -22.88 -5.80 -6.64
N GLY A 352 -23.60 -5.67 -5.52
CA GLY A 352 -23.66 -6.71 -4.51
C GLY A 352 -23.13 -6.29 -3.15
N ALA A 353 -22.88 -7.27 -2.29
CA ALA A 353 -22.36 -7.06 -0.93
C ALA A 353 -21.21 -8.03 -0.63
N GLU A 354 -20.25 -7.59 0.19
CA GLU A 354 -19.12 -8.43 0.62
C GLU A 354 -19.04 -8.44 2.15
N LEU A 355 -18.95 -9.64 2.71
CA LEU A 355 -18.68 -9.87 4.13
C LEU A 355 -17.23 -10.31 4.29
N ASP A 356 -16.48 -9.60 5.14
CA ASP A 356 -15.12 -9.94 5.51
C ASP A 356 -15.01 -10.23 6.99
N ILE A 357 -14.29 -11.29 7.36
CA ILE A 357 -13.98 -11.64 8.74
C ILE A 357 -12.49 -11.96 8.85
N VAL A 358 -11.80 -11.32 9.80
CA VAL A 358 -10.37 -11.57 10.05
C VAL A 358 -10.13 -11.79 11.53
N TYR A 359 -9.62 -12.96 11.87
CA TYR A 359 -9.13 -13.30 13.20
C TYR A 359 -7.62 -13.15 13.27
N GLY A 360 -7.11 -12.52 14.32
CA GLY A 360 -5.69 -12.36 14.58
C GLY A 360 -5.28 -12.94 15.93
N TYR A 361 -4.17 -13.67 15.97
CA TYR A 361 -3.60 -14.25 17.18
C TYR A 361 -2.10 -13.97 17.29
N LYS A 362 -1.67 -13.40 18.42
CA LYS A 362 -0.26 -13.19 18.76
C LYS A 362 0.25 -14.40 19.56
N PHE A 363 0.93 -15.32 18.90
CA PHE A 363 1.51 -16.48 19.54
C PHE A 363 2.65 -16.08 20.48
N THR A 364 3.66 -15.33 19.95
CA THR A 364 4.70 -14.63 20.71
C THR A 364 4.79 -13.18 20.22
N LYS A 365 5.78 -12.42 20.70
CA LYS A 365 6.04 -11.07 20.15
C LYS A 365 6.58 -11.12 18.71
N GLU A 366 7.25 -12.22 18.33
CA GLU A 366 7.82 -12.44 17.00
C GLU A 366 6.88 -13.20 16.06
N ILE A 367 5.89 -13.96 16.59
CA ILE A 367 5.05 -14.86 15.80
C ILE A 367 3.59 -14.43 15.90
N GLY A 368 3.02 -14.09 14.77
CA GLY A 368 1.60 -13.79 14.60
C GLY A 368 0.93 -14.71 13.59
N ILE A 369 -0.33 -15.06 13.85
CA ILE A 369 -1.18 -15.85 12.97
C ILE A 369 -2.40 -15.01 12.64
N LYS A 370 -2.81 -14.99 11.37
CA LYS A 370 -4.08 -14.41 10.94
C LYS A 370 -4.83 -15.42 10.08
N VAL A 371 -6.13 -15.44 10.25
CA VAL A 371 -7.06 -16.22 9.43
C VAL A 371 -8.13 -15.28 8.92
N GLY A 372 -8.41 -15.32 7.63
CA GLY A 372 -9.44 -14.51 7.01
C GLY A 372 -10.40 -15.34 6.20
N TYR A 373 -11.63 -14.88 6.15
CA TYR A 373 -12.68 -15.38 5.27
C TYR A 373 -13.46 -14.19 4.71
N SER A 374 -13.69 -14.22 3.41
CA SER A 374 -14.50 -13.24 2.70
C SER A 374 -15.52 -13.93 1.81
N HIS A 375 -16.69 -13.33 1.66
CA HIS A 375 -17.78 -13.83 0.83
C HIS A 375 -18.44 -12.66 0.10
N LEU A 376 -18.45 -12.74 -1.23
CA LEU A 376 -19.18 -11.81 -2.08
C LEU A 376 -20.56 -12.40 -2.42
N PHE A 377 -21.60 -11.59 -2.25
CA PHE A 377 -22.96 -11.80 -2.76
C PHE A 377 -23.12 -10.88 -3.97
N PRO A 378 -22.78 -11.34 -5.19
CA PRO A 378 -22.84 -10.49 -6.36
C PRO A 378 -24.28 -10.20 -6.80
N SER A 379 -24.44 -9.27 -7.74
CA SER A 379 -25.67 -9.00 -8.42
C SER A 379 -25.44 -8.94 -9.94
N GLU A 380 -26.49 -8.90 -10.74
CA GLU A 380 -26.43 -8.79 -12.20
C GLU A 380 -25.47 -7.68 -12.69
N GLY A 381 -25.41 -6.54 -11.99
CA GLY A 381 -24.46 -5.47 -12.30
C GLY A 381 -22.99 -5.92 -12.18
N MET A 382 -22.67 -6.76 -11.19
CA MET A 382 -21.33 -7.32 -11.02
C MET A 382 -20.99 -8.29 -12.16
N GLU A 383 -21.94 -9.13 -12.58
CA GLU A 383 -21.79 -10.05 -13.70
C GLU A 383 -21.41 -9.30 -14.98
N VAL A 384 -22.14 -8.22 -15.30
CA VAL A 384 -21.85 -7.40 -16.48
C VAL A 384 -20.46 -6.75 -16.41
N LEU A 385 -20.00 -6.32 -15.21
CA LEU A 385 -18.69 -5.67 -15.04
C LEU A 385 -17.51 -6.65 -15.01
N LYS A 386 -17.69 -7.83 -14.42
CA LYS A 386 -16.59 -8.78 -14.14
C LYS A 386 -16.64 -10.03 -14.99
N GLY A 387 -17.74 -10.26 -15.69
CA GLY A 387 -18.02 -11.51 -16.41
C GLY A 387 -18.39 -12.65 -15.46
N ASN A 388 -18.78 -13.77 -16.02
CA ASN A 388 -19.26 -14.98 -15.35
C ASN A 388 -20.59 -14.80 -14.63
N SER A 389 -21.11 -15.85 -13.98
CA SER A 389 -22.43 -15.85 -13.36
C SER A 389 -22.38 -15.32 -11.93
N ASP A 390 -23.40 -14.57 -11.53
CA ASP A 390 -23.63 -14.14 -10.16
C ASP A 390 -24.29 -15.23 -9.29
N ASP A 391 -24.80 -16.31 -9.89
CA ASP A 391 -25.36 -17.47 -9.18
C ASP A 391 -24.31 -18.33 -8.48
N ASN A 392 -23.04 -18.22 -8.89
CA ASN A 392 -21.95 -19.00 -8.31
C ASN A 392 -21.51 -18.46 -6.94
N THR A 393 -21.13 -19.38 -6.06
CA THR A 393 -20.56 -18.99 -4.75
C THR A 393 -19.19 -18.34 -4.93
N ASN A 394 -19.04 -17.09 -4.50
CA ASN A 394 -17.79 -16.36 -4.57
C ASN A 394 -17.23 -16.13 -3.16
N ASN A 395 -16.17 -16.83 -2.82
CA ASN A 395 -15.54 -16.75 -1.51
C ASN A 395 -14.00 -16.87 -1.56
N TRP A 396 -13.37 -16.42 -0.49
CA TRP A 396 -11.95 -16.44 -0.29
C TRP A 396 -11.62 -16.74 1.15
N ALA A 397 -10.68 -17.65 1.38
CA ALA A 397 -10.19 -17.95 2.71
C ALA A 397 -8.66 -18.00 2.71
N TRP A 398 -8.05 -17.62 3.83
CA TRP A 398 -6.60 -17.64 3.94
C TRP A 398 -6.12 -17.81 5.39
N VAL A 399 -4.94 -18.39 5.51
CA VAL A 399 -4.19 -18.46 6.76
C VAL A 399 -2.80 -17.91 6.51
N MET A 400 -2.37 -16.96 7.31
CA MET A 400 -1.06 -16.32 7.22
C MET A 400 -0.33 -16.41 8.55
N VAL A 401 0.87 -16.96 8.51
CA VAL A 401 1.81 -16.95 9.65
C VAL A 401 2.88 -15.89 9.34
N THR A 402 3.18 -15.07 10.32
CA THR A 402 4.25 -14.07 10.22
C THR A 402 5.25 -14.31 11.33
N ILE A 403 6.50 -14.57 10.97
CA ILE A 403 7.62 -14.82 11.89
C ILE A 403 8.64 -13.71 11.64
N LYS A 404 8.91 -12.88 12.68
CA LYS A 404 9.78 -11.70 12.58
C LYS A 404 10.75 -11.62 13.76
N PRO A 405 11.79 -12.47 13.81
CA PRO A 405 12.81 -12.36 14.83
C PRO A 405 13.81 -11.24 14.53
N THR A 406 14.27 -10.55 15.57
CA THR A 406 15.53 -9.79 15.52
C THR A 406 16.68 -10.78 15.70
N LEU A 407 17.51 -10.94 14.68
CA LEU A 407 18.64 -11.87 14.68
C LEU A 407 19.83 -11.28 15.41
N PHE A 408 20.03 -9.97 15.26
CA PHE A 408 21.13 -9.25 15.88
C PHE A 408 20.73 -7.79 16.13
N SER A 409 21.18 -7.22 17.25
CA SER A 409 21.02 -5.79 17.54
C SER A 409 22.10 -5.32 18.49
N THR A 410 22.76 -4.20 18.14
CA THR A 410 23.65 -3.48 19.05
C THR A 410 22.90 -2.48 19.95
N LYS A 411 21.58 -2.27 19.72
CA LYS A 411 20.76 -1.50 20.65
C LYS A 411 20.62 -2.28 21.95
N LYS A 412 21.04 -1.66 23.04
CA LYS A 412 20.75 -2.14 24.40
C LYS A 412 19.31 -1.82 24.79
#